data_73ee5f787b21092b84d74ac258c89163
#
_entry.id   73ee5f787b21092b84d74ac258c89163
#
_cell.length_a   1.000
_cell.length_b   1.000
_cell.length_c   1.000
_cell.angle_alpha   90.00
_cell.angle_beta   90.00
_cell.angle_gamma   90.00
#
_symmetry.space_group_name_H-M   'P 1'
#
loop_
_entity.id
_entity.type
_entity.pdbx_description
1 polymer ?
#
loop_
_entity_poly.entity_id
_entity_poly.type
_entity_poly.pdbx_seq_one_letter_code
_entity_poly.pdbx_strand_id
1 'polypeptide(L)'
;MIKHAQGAKFNLASSGLTEPDLPKMGIDTSYEHFARAHVSHEALMKEAISELYGVDDENIVLTSGASEAIFIAFAAFGSGKTALVPLPNYEPIFVVPESLGMRVGHSIAVKPRSDLMYALTNPNNPTGRCLDGDEQDLLIDAAREGATVFVNETYKEFMFQGRPHSLFQEEQDIIVCSSMTKFFGLGWLRVGWLMADRKKARKMTQVMRLLSGHNSEYSLYIARQVLAKRVEFVKRARRIYDGNLEVVRAFANTVDGVTLRLPDAAPFCLVRYEGKRSSIRLASELLRRKGVLVSPGDYFGAPQSFRMCFTLDGPMLALGLDQVSDFLTK
;
A
#
# COMPACT_ATOMS: atom_id res chain seq x y z
N MET A 1 -13.08 -5.53 9.90
CA MET A 1 -13.36 -5.29 8.45
C MET A 1 -13.70 -6.56 7.67
N ILE A 2 -12.91 -7.63 7.72
CA ILE A 2 -13.15 -8.85 6.90
C ILE A 2 -14.54 -9.46 7.13
N LYS A 3 -15.01 -9.55 8.40
CA LYS A 3 -16.37 -10.04 8.71
C LYS A 3 -17.50 -9.17 8.15
N HIS A 4 -17.27 -7.89 7.89
CA HIS A 4 -18.28 -6.97 7.38
C HIS A 4 -18.27 -6.88 5.83
N ALA A 5 -17.19 -7.30 5.18
CA ALA A 5 -17.09 -7.27 3.72
C ALA A 5 -18.09 -8.25 3.04
N GLN A 6 -18.39 -9.38 3.69
CA GLN A 6 -19.32 -10.39 3.16
C GLN A 6 -20.79 -9.94 3.09
N GLY A 7 -21.18 -8.89 3.81
CA GLY A 7 -22.54 -8.33 3.80
C GLY A 7 -22.68 -6.99 3.09
N ALA A 8 -21.60 -6.43 2.57
CA ALA A 8 -21.64 -5.14 1.91
C ALA A 8 -22.09 -5.27 0.44
N LYS A 9 -23.11 -4.51 0.06
CA LYS A 9 -23.55 -4.39 -1.35
C LYS A 9 -22.51 -3.58 -2.16
N PHE A 10 -21.93 -2.55 -1.55
CA PHE A 10 -20.93 -1.69 -2.14
C PHE A 10 -19.69 -1.64 -1.25
N ASN A 11 -18.65 -2.37 -1.62
CA ASN A 11 -17.40 -2.41 -0.85
C ASN A 11 -16.45 -1.29 -1.29
N LEU A 12 -16.58 -0.11 -0.69
CA LEU A 12 -15.68 1.03 -0.88
C LEU A 12 -14.52 1.06 0.15
N ALA A 13 -14.29 -0.03 0.87
CA ALA A 13 -13.16 -0.16 1.79
C ALA A 13 -11.95 -0.92 1.19
N SER A 14 -12.18 -1.73 0.14
CA SER A 14 -11.13 -2.50 -0.52
C SER A 14 -10.22 -1.59 -1.35
N SER A 15 -8.94 -1.51 -0.98
CA SER A 15 -7.97 -0.58 -1.57
C SER A 15 -7.06 -1.19 -2.63
N GLY A 16 -7.33 -2.41 -3.07
CA GLY A 16 -6.67 -3.04 -4.22
C GLY A 16 -7.62 -3.13 -5.40
N LEU A 17 -7.09 -3.12 -6.62
CA LEU A 17 -7.88 -3.41 -7.80
C LEU A 17 -8.49 -4.81 -7.70
N THR A 18 -9.60 -5.01 -8.40
CA THR A 18 -10.23 -6.32 -8.54
C THR A 18 -9.25 -7.33 -9.16
N GLU A 19 -9.39 -8.59 -8.78
CA GLU A 19 -8.55 -9.64 -9.33
C GLU A 19 -8.71 -9.75 -10.86
N PRO A 20 -7.59 -9.80 -11.61
CA PRO A 20 -7.63 -10.02 -13.05
C PRO A 20 -7.86 -11.50 -13.39
N ASP A 21 -8.42 -11.76 -14.55
CA ASP A 21 -8.44 -13.10 -15.15
C ASP A 21 -7.03 -13.41 -15.69
N LEU A 22 -6.21 -14.05 -14.88
CA LEU A 22 -4.80 -14.31 -15.19
C LEU A 22 -4.61 -15.12 -16.49
N PRO A 23 -5.35 -16.23 -16.75
CA PRO A 23 -5.26 -16.95 -18.00
C PRO A 23 -5.57 -16.08 -19.23
N LYS A 24 -6.60 -15.22 -19.18
CA LYS A 24 -6.90 -14.28 -20.29
C LYS A 24 -5.80 -13.23 -20.49
N MET A 25 -5.05 -12.93 -19.46
CA MET A 25 -3.86 -12.07 -19.57
C MET A 25 -2.62 -12.84 -20.01
N GLY A 26 -2.74 -14.14 -20.31
CA GLY A 26 -1.65 -15.01 -20.73
C GLY A 26 -0.65 -15.29 -19.63
N ILE A 27 -1.10 -15.32 -18.38
CA ILE A 27 -0.33 -15.77 -17.23
C ILE A 27 -0.63 -17.25 -17.01
N ASP A 28 0.42 -18.06 -16.99
CA ASP A 28 0.29 -19.49 -16.72
C ASP A 28 0.14 -19.73 -15.22
N THR A 29 -0.97 -20.34 -14.85
CA THR A 29 -1.28 -20.74 -13.47
C THR A 29 -1.30 -22.26 -13.30
N SER A 30 -0.74 -23.02 -14.25
CA SER A 30 -0.66 -24.47 -14.17
C SER A 30 0.35 -24.92 -13.11
N TYR A 31 -0.13 -25.67 -12.12
CA TYR A 31 0.75 -26.29 -11.14
C TYR A 31 1.68 -27.33 -11.79
N GLU A 32 1.22 -28.01 -12.84
CA GLU A 32 2.02 -29.00 -13.57
C GLU A 32 3.21 -28.35 -14.28
N HIS A 33 3.03 -27.21 -14.94
CA HIS A 33 4.12 -26.47 -15.57
C HIS A 33 5.10 -25.92 -14.51
N PHE A 34 4.59 -25.38 -13.41
CA PHE A 34 5.41 -24.98 -12.28
C PHE A 34 6.28 -26.14 -11.77
N ALA A 35 5.67 -27.29 -11.49
CA ALA A 35 6.37 -28.44 -10.91
C ALA A 35 7.46 -29.03 -11.82
N ARG A 36 7.33 -28.88 -13.15
CA ARG A 36 8.33 -29.34 -14.14
C ARG A 36 9.47 -28.34 -14.36
N ALA A 37 9.37 -27.11 -13.89
CA ALA A 37 10.31 -26.06 -14.25
C ALA A 37 11.71 -26.25 -13.65
N HIS A 38 11.85 -26.95 -12.51
CA HIS A 38 13.11 -27.24 -11.82
C HIS A 38 14.06 -26.02 -11.69
N VAL A 39 13.51 -24.82 -11.43
CA VAL A 39 14.25 -23.58 -11.31
C VAL A 39 13.89 -22.87 -9.98
N SER A 40 14.77 -22.02 -9.48
CA SER A 40 14.43 -21.16 -8.34
C SER A 40 13.59 -19.98 -8.81
N HIS A 41 12.30 -19.98 -8.46
CA HIS A 41 11.42 -18.86 -8.74
C HIS A 41 11.73 -17.66 -7.82
N GLU A 42 12.38 -17.89 -6.67
CA GLU A 42 12.91 -16.81 -5.83
C GLU A 42 13.97 -16.01 -6.60
N ALA A 43 14.96 -16.66 -7.21
CA ALA A 43 16.00 -16.01 -8.00
C ALA A 43 15.40 -15.24 -9.19
N LEU A 44 14.52 -15.88 -9.96
CA LEU A 44 13.86 -15.27 -11.12
C LEU A 44 12.94 -14.09 -10.73
N MET A 45 12.32 -14.13 -9.55
CA MET A 45 11.49 -13.01 -9.07
C MET A 45 12.37 -11.82 -8.65
N LYS A 46 13.51 -12.07 -8.01
CA LYS A 46 14.49 -11.03 -7.67
C LYS A 46 15.04 -10.36 -8.94
N GLU A 47 15.39 -11.15 -9.94
CA GLU A 47 15.83 -10.65 -11.26
C GLU A 47 14.76 -9.73 -11.87
N ALA A 48 13.49 -10.13 -11.89
CA ALA A 48 12.40 -9.32 -12.42
C ALA A 48 12.20 -7.99 -11.64
N ILE A 49 12.40 -7.99 -10.32
CA ILE A 49 12.34 -6.77 -9.50
C ILE A 49 13.59 -5.91 -9.75
N SER A 50 14.77 -6.53 -9.84
CA SER A 50 16.04 -5.88 -10.17
C SER A 50 15.95 -5.09 -11.50
N GLU A 51 15.44 -5.74 -12.55
CA GLU A 51 15.20 -5.09 -13.84
C GLU A 51 14.20 -3.93 -13.76
N LEU A 52 13.10 -4.13 -12.99
CA LEU A 52 12.04 -3.13 -12.85
C LEU A 52 12.52 -1.85 -12.16
N TYR A 53 13.30 -1.99 -11.09
CA TYR A 53 13.76 -0.86 -10.27
C TYR A 53 15.17 -0.39 -10.63
N GLY A 54 15.97 -1.18 -11.35
CA GLY A 54 17.36 -0.88 -11.66
C GLY A 54 18.27 -1.00 -10.43
N VAL A 55 18.04 -2.01 -9.61
CA VAL A 55 18.79 -2.30 -8.37
C VAL A 55 19.37 -3.71 -8.43
N ASP A 56 20.42 -3.99 -7.66
CA ASP A 56 20.97 -5.33 -7.59
C ASP A 56 20.05 -6.28 -6.82
N ASP A 57 20.04 -7.56 -7.17
CA ASP A 57 19.23 -8.60 -6.52
C ASP A 57 19.61 -8.79 -5.04
N GLU A 58 20.87 -8.50 -4.67
CA GLU A 58 21.33 -8.51 -3.27
C GLU A 58 20.70 -7.41 -2.41
N ASN A 59 20.12 -6.37 -3.01
CA ASN A 59 19.35 -5.33 -2.33
C ASN A 59 17.91 -5.74 -2.03
N ILE A 60 17.43 -6.87 -2.59
CA ILE A 60 16.03 -7.29 -2.59
C ILE A 60 15.80 -8.42 -1.58
N VAL A 61 14.76 -8.26 -0.74
CA VAL A 61 14.26 -9.29 0.17
C VAL A 61 12.82 -9.60 -0.19
N LEU A 62 12.52 -10.81 -0.63
CA LEU A 62 11.14 -11.23 -0.89
C LEU A 62 10.40 -11.49 0.41
N THR A 63 9.11 -11.18 0.44
CA THR A 63 8.26 -11.29 1.63
C THR A 63 6.86 -11.78 1.28
N SER A 64 6.12 -12.27 2.28
CA SER A 64 4.71 -12.65 2.15
C SER A 64 3.79 -11.41 2.14
N GLY A 65 4.04 -10.51 1.18
CA GLY A 65 3.34 -9.24 1.01
C GLY A 65 3.89 -8.11 1.89
N ALA A 66 3.38 -6.91 1.69
CA ALA A 66 3.85 -5.70 2.38
C ALA A 66 3.67 -5.76 3.91
N SER A 67 2.71 -6.53 4.43
CA SER A 67 2.51 -6.64 5.88
C SER A 67 3.70 -7.31 6.57
N GLU A 68 4.24 -8.37 5.99
CA GLU A 68 5.45 -9.01 6.49
C GLU A 68 6.67 -8.11 6.30
N ALA A 69 6.76 -7.41 5.15
CA ALA A 69 7.82 -6.44 4.88
C ALA A 69 7.89 -5.34 5.96
N ILE A 70 6.74 -4.77 6.35
CA ILE A 70 6.66 -3.80 7.44
C ILE A 70 7.19 -4.40 8.74
N PHE A 71 6.69 -5.58 9.12
CA PHE A 71 7.13 -6.22 10.36
C PHE A 71 8.64 -6.49 10.37
N ILE A 72 9.19 -7.04 9.29
CA ILE A 72 10.63 -7.34 9.15
C ILE A 72 11.48 -6.07 9.30
N ALA A 73 11.10 -4.97 8.66
CA ALA A 73 11.85 -3.72 8.72
C ALA A 73 11.94 -3.19 10.17
N PHE A 74 10.80 -3.14 10.88
CA PHE A 74 10.79 -2.70 12.28
C PHE A 74 11.48 -3.69 13.24
N ALA A 75 11.29 -4.99 13.06
CA ALA A 75 11.95 -6.01 13.87
C ALA A 75 13.48 -5.98 13.69
N ALA A 76 13.96 -5.75 12.47
CA ALA A 76 15.39 -5.70 12.18
C ALA A 76 16.08 -4.42 12.67
N PHE A 77 15.40 -3.27 12.61
CA PHE A 77 16.04 -1.95 12.79
C PHE A 77 15.38 -1.04 13.81
N GLY A 78 14.25 -1.44 14.40
CA GLY A 78 13.49 -0.61 15.34
C GLY A 78 13.98 -0.63 16.78
N SER A 79 14.76 -1.65 17.18
CA SER A 79 15.23 -1.77 18.57
C SER A 79 15.97 -0.52 19.06
N GLY A 80 15.52 0.05 20.19
CA GLY A 80 16.10 1.26 20.78
C GLY A 80 15.76 2.56 20.06
N LYS A 81 14.99 2.52 18.96
CA LYS A 81 14.61 3.70 18.20
C LYS A 81 13.21 4.21 18.53
N THR A 82 12.97 5.47 18.21
CA THR A 82 11.63 6.07 18.15
C THR A 82 11.17 6.09 16.71
N ALA A 83 10.00 5.52 16.42
CA ALA A 83 9.36 5.61 15.11
C ALA A 83 8.67 6.97 14.96
N LEU A 84 8.96 7.71 13.90
CA LEU A 84 8.31 8.97 13.55
C LEU A 84 7.34 8.71 12.39
N VAL A 85 6.04 8.74 12.70
CA VAL A 85 4.97 8.40 11.76
C VAL A 85 4.02 9.57 11.63
N PRO A 86 4.08 10.36 10.54
CA PRO A 86 3.13 11.45 10.33
C PRO A 86 1.72 10.90 10.13
N LEU A 87 0.72 11.54 10.75
CA LEU A 87 -0.68 11.19 10.58
C LEU A 87 -1.37 12.15 9.59
N PRO A 88 -2.38 11.68 8.84
CA PRO A 88 -2.89 10.31 8.82
C PRO A 88 -1.96 9.34 8.09
N ASN A 89 -1.96 8.07 8.53
CA ASN A 89 -1.15 7.03 7.87
C ASN A 89 -1.81 5.65 7.97
N TYR A 90 -1.26 4.69 7.25
CA TYR A 90 -1.68 3.29 7.27
C TYR A 90 -1.40 2.66 8.64
N GLU A 91 -2.44 2.15 9.29
CA GLU A 91 -2.39 1.65 10.68
C GLU A 91 -1.18 0.77 11.00
N PRO A 92 -0.78 -0.24 10.20
CA PRO A 92 0.40 -1.05 10.51
C PRO A 92 1.72 -0.28 10.63
N ILE A 93 1.83 0.92 10.03
CA ILE A 93 3.06 1.72 10.10
C ILE A 93 3.29 2.29 11.51
N PHE A 94 2.23 2.50 12.32
CA PHE A 94 2.36 2.95 13.72
C PHE A 94 2.05 1.86 14.75
N VAL A 95 1.17 0.89 14.44
CA VAL A 95 0.82 -0.19 15.37
C VAL A 95 1.94 -1.25 15.47
N VAL A 96 2.62 -1.58 14.36
CA VAL A 96 3.71 -2.57 14.38
C VAL A 96 4.88 -2.10 15.26
N PRO A 97 5.44 -0.88 15.11
CA PRO A 97 6.50 -0.42 16.01
C PRO A 97 6.05 -0.37 17.48
N GLU A 98 4.81 0.08 17.77
CA GLU A 98 4.28 0.03 19.15
C GLU A 98 4.25 -1.41 19.72
N SER A 99 3.79 -2.38 18.91
CA SER A 99 3.74 -3.80 19.32
C SER A 99 5.13 -4.41 19.52
N LEU A 100 6.16 -3.83 18.92
CA LEU A 100 7.57 -4.20 19.12
C LEU A 100 8.25 -3.40 20.23
N GLY A 101 7.49 -2.63 21.03
CA GLY A 101 8.00 -1.86 22.16
C GLY A 101 8.73 -0.56 21.78
N MET A 102 8.61 -0.09 20.54
CA MET A 102 9.14 1.21 20.13
C MET A 102 8.23 2.35 20.63
N ARG A 103 8.83 3.49 20.90
CA ARG A 103 8.05 4.74 21.02
C ARG A 103 7.61 5.21 19.64
N VAL A 104 6.41 5.77 19.53
CA VAL A 104 5.89 6.35 18.29
C VAL A 104 5.61 7.83 18.49
N GLY A 105 6.15 8.66 17.61
CA GLY A 105 5.87 10.09 17.52
C GLY A 105 5.23 10.43 16.17
N HIS A 106 4.49 11.53 16.11
CA HIS A 106 3.73 11.91 14.91
C HIS A 106 4.28 13.13 14.17
N SER A 107 5.36 13.72 14.66
CA SER A 107 6.05 14.81 13.98
C SER A 107 7.32 14.30 13.31
N ILE A 108 7.50 14.65 12.03
CA ILE A 108 8.75 14.41 11.29
C ILE A 108 9.63 15.65 11.23
N ALA A 109 9.14 16.81 11.73
CA ALA A 109 9.89 18.06 11.80
C ALA A 109 10.79 18.08 13.06
N VAL A 110 11.70 17.11 13.13
CA VAL A 110 12.68 16.97 14.22
C VAL A 110 14.08 16.82 13.62
N LYS A 111 15.10 17.26 14.36
CA LYS A 111 16.49 17.06 13.88
C LYS A 111 16.79 15.55 13.77
N PRO A 112 17.25 15.08 12.61
CA PRO A 112 17.57 13.67 12.40
C PRO A 112 18.66 13.18 13.37
N ARG A 113 18.53 11.92 13.80
CA ARG A 113 19.48 11.23 14.67
C ARG A 113 19.39 9.72 14.44
N SER A 114 20.44 9.00 14.79
CA SER A 114 20.53 7.55 14.60
C SER A 114 19.54 6.72 15.44
N ASP A 115 18.96 7.32 16.51
CA ASP A 115 17.91 6.71 17.33
C ASP A 115 16.49 6.98 16.81
N LEU A 116 16.35 7.53 15.59
CA LEU A 116 15.08 7.79 14.94
C LEU A 116 14.88 6.87 13.74
N MET A 117 13.60 6.52 13.50
CA MET A 117 13.15 5.81 12.30
C MET A 117 11.93 6.52 11.73
N TYR A 118 12.12 7.23 10.62
CA TYR A 118 11.02 7.85 9.88
C TYR A 118 10.25 6.75 9.16
N ALA A 119 8.94 6.70 9.29
CA ALA A 119 8.13 5.65 8.71
C ALA A 119 6.83 6.17 8.13
N LEU A 120 6.59 5.94 6.83
CA LEU A 120 5.42 6.47 6.15
C LEU A 120 5.02 5.65 4.92
N THR A 121 3.89 6.03 4.31
CA THR A 121 3.44 5.47 3.02
C THR A 121 3.52 6.53 1.93
N ASN A 122 4.02 6.16 0.75
CA ASN A 122 4.11 7.03 -0.42
C ASN A 122 3.78 6.27 -1.72
N PRO A 123 2.64 6.49 -2.37
CA PRO A 123 1.55 7.42 -2.02
C PRO A 123 0.95 7.15 -0.64
N ASN A 124 0.54 8.22 0.04
CA ASN A 124 0.01 8.13 1.39
C ASN A 124 -1.33 7.39 1.43
N ASN A 125 -1.44 6.46 2.34
CA ASN A 125 -2.70 5.82 2.69
C ASN A 125 -3.13 6.35 4.07
N PRO A 126 -4.21 7.16 4.16
CA PRO A 126 -5.44 7.06 3.35
C PRO A 126 -5.70 8.19 2.33
N THR A 127 -4.81 9.14 2.14
CA THR A 127 -5.12 10.35 1.36
C THR A 127 -4.87 10.23 -0.14
N GLY A 128 -4.04 9.27 -0.56
CA GLY A 128 -3.57 9.17 -1.95
C GLY A 128 -2.58 10.26 -2.37
N ARG A 129 -2.11 11.10 -1.44
CA ARG A 129 -1.12 12.14 -1.71
C ARG A 129 0.28 11.54 -1.90
N CYS A 130 1.00 12.04 -2.87
CA CYS A 130 2.42 11.76 -3.03
C CYS A 130 3.27 12.77 -2.25
N LEU A 131 4.45 12.35 -1.80
CA LEU A 131 5.46 13.27 -1.29
C LEU A 131 5.90 14.21 -2.41
N ASP A 132 5.97 15.50 -2.10
CA ASP A 132 6.62 16.48 -2.97
C ASP A 132 8.16 16.41 -2.89
N GLY A 133 8.84 17.26 -3.66
CA GLY A 133 10.31 17.27 -3.71
C GLY A 133 10.93 17.59 -2.35
N ASP A 134 10.44 18.62 -1.68
CA ASP A 134 10.99 19.07 -0.39
C ASP A 134 10.83 17.99 0.70
N GLU A 135 9.70 17.27 0.69
CA GLU A 135 9.46 16.15 1.62
C GLU A 135 10.36 14.94 1.31
N GLN A 136 10.62 14.66 0.03
CA GLN A 136 11.55 13.62 -0.35
C GLN A 136 12.98 13.98 0.06
N ASP A 137 13.42 15.21 -0.17
CA ASP A 137 14.73 15.71 0.22
C ASP A 137 14.92 15.67 1.74
N LEU A 138 13.88 16.05 2.52
CA LEU A 138 13.90 15.92 3.97
C LEU A 138 14.18 14.48 4.43
N LEU A 139 13.56 13.49 3.80
CA LEU A 139 13.77 12.09 4.16
C LEU A 139 15.17 11.60 3.73
N ILE A 140 15.64 12.03 2.58
CA ILE A 140 16.98 11.71 2.07
C ILE A 140 18.04 12.31 3.01
N ASP A 141 17.88 13.55 3.42
CA ASP A 141 18.79 14.22 4.35
C ASP A 141 18.75 13.57 5.74
N ALA A 142 17.54 13.17 6.22
CA ALA A 142 17.44 12.42 7.45
C ALA A 142 18.22 11.10 7.41
N ALA A 143 18.19 10.39 6.28
CA ALA A 143 18.97 9.17 6.09
C ALA A 143 20.48 9.45 6.06
N ARG A 144 20.92 10.53 5.39
CA ARG A 144 22.32 10.97 5.37
C ARG A 144 22.87 11.35 6.75
N GLU A 145 22.00 11.90 7.61
CA GLU A 145 22.34 12.22 9.00
C GLU A 145 22.24 11.00 9.96
N GLY A 146 22.03 9.79 9.42
CA GLY A 146 22.09 8.52 10.14
C GLY A 146 20.76 8.05 10.74
N ALA A 147 19.64 8.72 10.48
CA ALA A 147 18.33 8.17 10.80
C ALA A 147 17.97 7.03 9.82
N THR A 148 17.17 6.06 10.26
CA THR A 148 16.59 5.07 9.34
C THR A 148 15.32 5.63 8.73
N VAL A 149 15.14 5.47 7.42
CA VAL A 149 13.91 5.85 6.72
C VAL A 149 13.23 4.59 6.17
N PHE A 150 11.96 4.39 6.50
CA PHE A 150 11.12 3.32 5.96
C PHE A 150 9.95 3.90 5.18
N VAL A 151 9.81 3.52 3.90
CA VAL A 151 8.71 3.96 3.05
C VAL A 151 7.96 2.78 2.46
N ASN A 152 6.67 2.71 2.73
CA ASN A 152 5.79 1.74 2.07
C ASN A 152 5.30 2.32 0.73
N GLU A 153 5.80 1.78 -0.37
CA GLU A 153 5.51 2.20 -1.74
C GLU A 153 4.47 1.31 -2.45
N THR A 154 3.66 0.57 -1.71
CA THR A 154 2.68 -0.40 -2.26
C THR A 154 1.71 0.21 -3.29
N TYR A 155 1.50 1.51 -3.30
CA TYR A 155 0.65 2.21 -4.27
C TYR A 155 1.43 2.96 -5.36
N LYS A 156 2.74 2.86 -5.40
CA LYS A 156 3.61 3.62 -6.32
C LYS A 156 3.27 3.40 -7.80
N GLU A 157 2.85 2.21 -8.17
CA GLU A 157 2.43 1.86 -9.53
C GLU A 157 1.23 2.69 -10.04
N PHE A 158 0.38 3.22 -9.14
CA PHE A 158 -0.72 4.11 -9.50
C PHE A 158 -0.28 5.51 -9.94
N MET A 159 1.01 5.83 -9.87
CA MET A 159 1.55 7.02 -10.53
C MET A 159 1.63 6.85 -12.04
N PHE A 160 1.47 5.63 -12.55
CA PHE A 160 1.45 5.28 -13.98
C PHE A 160 2.69 5.75 -14.75
N GLN A 161 3.83 5.78 -14.10
CA GLN A 161 5.12 6.10 -14.70
C GLN A 161 5.69 4.91 -15.47
N GLY A 162 6.60 5.15 -16.40
CA GLY A 162 7.24 4.11 -17.19
C GLY A 162 7.96 3.07 -16.31
N ARG A 163 8.84 3.53 -15.41
CA ARG A 163 9.38 2.75 -14.29
C ARG A 163 8.91 3.36 -12.97
N PRO A 164 8.67 2.56 -11.93
CA PRO A 164 8.36 3.12 -10.61
C PRO A 164 9.59 3.82 -10.05
N HIS A 165 9.50 5.12 -9.82
CA HIS A 165 10.55 5.88 -9.13
C HIS A 165 10.46 5.62 -7.62
N SER A 166 11.27 4.69 -7.13
CA SER A 166 11.41 4.42 -5.70
C SER A 166 12.23 5.50 -5.00
N LEU A 167 11.96 5.71 -3.71
CA LEU A 167 12.82 6.54 -2.86
C LEU A 167 14.12 5.80 -2.47
N PHE A 168 14.19 4.50 -2.74
CA PHE A 168 15.39 3.70 -2.45
C PHE A 168 16.63 4.26 -3.16
N GLN A 169 17.71 4.41 -2.40
CA GLN A 169 19.06 4.75 -2.87
C GLN A 169 20.05 3.87 -2.12
N GLU A 170 20.95 3.19 -2.84
CA GLU A 170 21.81 2.16 -2.26
C GLU A 170 22.76 2.70 -1.17
N GLU A 171 23.21 3.93 -1.31
CA GLU A 171 24.18 4.54 -0.38
C GLU A 171 23.54 5.19 0.85
N GLN A 172 22.22 5.04 1.03
CA GLN A 172 21.48 5.74 2.09
C GLN A 172 20.74 4.76 3.00
N ASP A 173 20.46 5.18 4.24
CA ASP A 173 19.68 4.41 5.21
C ASP A 173 18.19 4.45 4.91
N ILE A 174 17.81 4.09 3.65
CA ILE A 174 16.43 4.07 3.17
C ILE A 174 16.02 2.62 2.90
N ILE A 175 14.92 2.21 3.50
CA ILE A 175 14.26 0.92 3.30
C ILE A 175 12.91 1.18 2.66
N VAL A 176 12.63 0.56 1.53
CA VAL A 176 11.31 0.64 0.90
C VAL A 176 10.67 -0.72 0.79
N CYS A 177 9.32 -0.77 0.76
CA CYS A 177 8.62 -2.01 0.46
C CYS A 177 7.50 -1.81 -0.57
N SER A 178 7.18 -2.88 -1.29
CA SER A 178 6.05 -2.94 -2.21
C SER A 178 5.43 -4.34 -2.26
N SER A 179 4.36 -4.54 -3.04
CA SER A 179 3.72 -5.85 -3.16
C SER A 179 2.80 -5.98 -4.36
N MET A 180 2.48 -7.22 -4.72
CA MET A 180 1.51 -7.59 -5.76
C MET A 180 0.04 -7.33 -5.35
N THR A 181 -0.20 -6.95 -4.09
CA THR A 181 -1.54 -6.94 -3.48
C THR A 181 -2.50 -5.91 -4.08
N LYS A 182 -2.02 -4.68 -4.35
CA LYS A 182 -2.92 -3.53 -4.57
C LYS A 182 -3.11 -3.20 -6.04
N PHE A 183 -2.06 -2.79 -6.71
CA PHE A 183 -2.09 -2.43 -8.11
C PHE A 183 -2.42 -3.63 -9.02
N PHE A 184 -1.78 -4.76 -8.78
CA PHE A 184 -1.98 -5.96 -9.58
C PHE A 184 -3.27 -6.71 -9.22
N GLY A 185 -3.88 -6.45 -8.06
CA GLY A 185 -5.10 -7.12 -7.59
C GLY A 185 -4.86 -8.55 -7.10
N LEU A 186 -3.61 -8.93 -6.82
CA LEU A 186 -3.19 -10.30 -6.54
C LEU A 186 -2.80 -10.49 -5.06
N GLY A 187 -3.68 -10.03 -4.16
CA GLY A 187 -3.44 -10.11 -2.72
C GLY A 187 -3.32 -11.54 -2.18
N TRP A 188 -3.92 -12.51 -2.84
CA TRP A 188 -3.89 -13.92 -2.46
C TRP A 188 -2.54 -14.59 -2.73
N LEU A 189 -1.73 -14.07 -3.67
CA LEU A 189 -0.37 -14.57 -3.92
C LEU A 189 0.54 -14.40 -2.71
N ARG A 190 0.27 -13.45 -1.84
CA ARG A 190 1.13 -13.11 -0.71
C ARG A 190 2.58 -12.85 -1.13
N VAL A 191 2.78 -12.08 -2.19
CA VAL A 191 4.10 -11.68 -2.68
C VAL A 191 4.31 -10.18 -2.48
N GLY A 192 5.41 -9.83 -1.84
CA GLY A 192 5.93 -8.49 -1.65
C GLY A 192 7.44 -8.51 -1.59
N TRP A 193 8.05 -7.35 -1.44
CA TRP A 193 9.50 -7.21 -1.34
C TRP A 193 9.89 -5.98 -0.54
N LEU A 194 11.10 -6.04 0.01
CA LEU A 194 11.84 -4.92 0.56
C LEU A 194 13.03 -4.62 -0.35
N MET A 195 13.42 -3.37 -0.44
CA MET A 195 14.69 -2.93 -1.03
C MET A 195 15.44 -2.09 -0.01
N ALA A 196 16.72 -2.40 0.19
CA ALA A 196 17.62 -1.69 1.08
C ALA A 196 19.06 -1.92 0.64
N ASP A 197 20.03 -1.21 1.26
CA ASP A 197 21.43 -1.54 1.06
C ASP A 197 21.70 -3.02 1.37
N ARG A 198 22.74 -3.59 0.76
CA ARG A 198 23.06 -5.04 0.85
C ARG A 198 23.19 -5.55 2.29
N LYS A 199 23.77 -4.74 3.20
CA LYS A 199 23.95 -5.13 4.60
C LYS A 199 22.60 -5.25 5.31
N LYS A 200 21.70 -4.27 5.08
CA LYS A 200 20.34 -4.31 5.64
C LYS A 200 19.51 -5.40 5.01
N ALA A 201 19.60 -5.60 3.70
CA ALA A 201 18.90 -6.68 3.00
C ALA A 201 19.28 -8.05 3.58
N ARG A 202 20.57 -8.31 3.82
CA ARG A 202 21.03 -9.55 4.49
C ARG A 202 20.44 -9.73 5.88
N LYS A 203 20.40 -8.66 6.69
CA LYS A 203 19.80 -8.72 8.04
C LYS A 203 18.30 -8.98 7.99
N MET A 204 17.58 -8.31 7.09
CA MET A 204 16.15 -8.53 6.87
C MET A 204 15.85 -9.93 6.35
N THR A 205 16.69 -10.47 5.46
CA THR A 205 16.57 -11.87 5.01
C THR A 205 16.70 -12.86 6.18
N GLN A 206 17.58 -12.61 7.14
CA GLN A 206 17.66 -13.45 8.34
C GLN A 206 16.38 -13.40 9.15
N VAL A 207 15.80 -12.21 9.38
CA VAL A 207 14.51 -12.07 10.08
C VAL A 207 13.39 -12.78 9.32
N MET A 208 13.32 -12.59 7.98
CA MET A 208 12.33 -13.24 7.12
C MET A 208 12.40 -14.78 7.25
N ARG A 209 13.61 -15.34 7.21
CA ARG A 209 13.80 -16.79 7.36
C ARG A 209 13.36 -17.32 8.72
N LEU A 210 13.52 -16.54 9.80
CA LEU A 210 13.03 -16.92 11.13
C LEU A 210 11.50 -16.87 11.22
N LEU A 211 10.84 -15.98 10.48
CA LEU A 211 9.38 -15.83 10.49
C LEU A 211 8.68 -16.85 9.60
N SER A 212 9.11 -16.96 8.35
CA SER A 212 8.37 -17.63 7.28
C SER A 212 9.15 -18.76 6.62
N GLY A 213 10.45 -18.94 6.95
CA GLY A 213 11.33 -19.90 6.29
C GLY A 213 11.61 -19.49 4.85
N HIS A 214 10.65 -19.74 3.97
CA HIS A 214 10.72 -19.45 2.53
C HIS A 214 9.43 -18.87 2.01
N ASN A 215 9.51 -18.11 0.91
CA ASN A 215 8.34 -17.70 0.15
C ASN A 215 7.76 -18.87 -0.64
N SER A 216 6.47 -18.80 -0.97
CA SER A 216 5.83 -19.80 -1.84
C SER A 216 6.41 -19.71 -3.26
N GLU A 217 7.18 -20.70 -3.68
CA GLU A 217 7.75 -20.79 -5.04
C GLU A 217 6.67 -20.74 -6.12
N TYR A 218 5.50 -21.34 -5.88
CA TYR A 218 4.37 -21.27 -6.81
C TYR A 218 3.78 -19.86 -6.91
N SER A 219 3.68 -19.13 -5.81
CA SER A 219 3.26 -17.72 -5.84
C SER A 219 4.28 -16.85 -6.59
N LEU A 220 5.58 -17.11 -6.41
CA LEU A 220 6.64 -16.40 -7.13
C LEU A 220 6.64 -16.74 -8.62
N TYR A 221 6.35 -18.00 -9.00
CA TYR A 221 6.16 -18.40 -10.39
C TYR A 221 5.09 -17.58 -11.12
N ILE A 222 3.95 -17.34 -10.46
CA ILE A 222 2.88 -16.50 -11.03
C ILE A 222 3.29 -15.04 -11.02
N ALA A 223 3.80 -14.54 -9.89
CA ALA A 223 4.13 -13.11 -9.70
C ALA A 223 5.16 -12.59 -10.71
N ARG A 224 6.23 -13.37 -11.01
CA ARG A 224 7.24 -12.96 -12.00
C ARG A 224 6.66 -12.81 -13.41
N GLN A 225 5.73 -13.68 -13.81
CA GLN A 225 5.05 -13.58 -15.11
C GLN A 225 4.18 -12.31 -15.17
N VAL A 226 3.55 -11.95 -14.06
CA VAL A 226 2.79 -10.70 -13.93
C VAL A 226 3.70 -9.49 -14.11
N LEU A 227 4.89 -9.48 -13.48
CA LEU A 227 5.87 -8.39 -13.67
C LEU A 227 6.36 -8.34 -15.12
N ALA A 228 6.65 -9.47 -15.76
CA ALA A 228 7.04 -9.52 -17.17
C ALA A 228 5.96 -8.93 -18.10
N LYS A 229 4.68 -8.99 -17.71
CA LYS A 229 3.54 -8.39 -18.44
C LYS A 229 3.02 -7.11 -17.79
N ARG A 230 3.85 -6.41 -17.00
CA ARG A 230 3.47 -5.20 -16.28
C ARG A 230 2.75 -4.17 -17.15
N VAL A 231 3.13 -4.01 -18.40
CA VAL A 231 2.53 -3.03 -19.32
C VAL A 231 1.03 -3.28 -19.51
N GLU A 232 0.60 -4.53 -19.63
CA GLU A 232 -0.82 -4.91 -19.75
C GLU A 232 -1.57 -4.62 -18.45
N PHE A 233 -0.96 -4.88 -17.30
CA PHE A 233 -1.52 -4.54 -15.99
C PHE A 233 -1.64 -3.03 -15.80
N VAL A 234 -0.66 -2.24 -16.26
CA VAL A 234 -0.72 -0.77 -16.26
C VAL A 234 -1.87 -0.26 -17.11
N LYS A 235 -2.05 -0.79 -18.33
CA LYS A 235 -3.18 -0.42 -19.21
C LYS A 235 -4.53 -0.73 -18.57
N ARG A 236 -4.65 -1.92 -17.94
CA ARG A 236 -5.87 -2.32 -17.23
C ARG A 236 -6.13 -1.40 -16.03
N ALA A 237 -5.13 -1.17 -15.20
CA ALA A 237 -5.25 -0.35 -14.01
C ALA A 237 -5.61 1.10 -14.34
N ARG A 238 -4.98 1.68 -15.36
CA ARG A 238 -5.26 3.05 -15.81
C ARG A 238 -6.71 3.19 -16.27
N ARG A 239 -7.22 2.24 -17.06
CA ARG A 239 -8.63 2.28 -17.53
C ARG A 239 -9.61 2.30 -16.35
N ILE A 240 -9.39 1.46 -15.32
CA ILE A 240 -10.24 1.42 -14.13
C ILE A 240 -10.09 2.73 -13.33
N TYR A 241 -8.85 3.16 -13.13
CA TYR A 241 -8.54 4.33 -12.31
C TYR A 241 -9.11 5.62 -12.91
N ASP A 242 -8.81 5.89 -14.18
CA ASP A 242 -9.23 7.14 -14.85
C ASP A 242 -10.76 7.23 -14.94
N GLY A 243 -11.43 6.13 -15.34
CA GLY A 243 -12.89 6.10 -15.40
C GLY A 243 -13.56 6.32 -14.03
N ASN A 244 -13.03 5.70 -13.00
CA ASN A 244 -13.57 5.81 -11.64
C ASN A 244 -13.23 7.16 -10.99
N LEU A 245 -12.09 7.77 -11.32
CA LEU A 245 -11.71 9.09 -10.81
C LEU A 245 -12.70 10.17 -11.24
N GLU A 246 -13.24 10.08 -12.46
CA GLU A 246 -14.29 11.01 -12.93
C GLU A 246 -15.59 10.86 -12.13
N VAL A 247 -15.97 9.63 -11.76
CA VAL A 247 -17.14 9.40 -10.88
C VAL A 247 -16.91 10.01 -9.49
N VAL A 248 -15.71 9.85 -8.94
CA VAL A 248 -15.34 10.45 -7.64
C VAL A 248 -15.31 11.99 -7.73
N ARG A 249 -14.83 12.55 -8.85
CA ARG A 249 -14.84 14.01 -9.10
C ARG A 249 -16.26 14.56 -9.10
N ALA A 250 -17.18 13.89 -9.78
CA ALA A 250 -18.59 14.27 -9.80
C ALA A 250 -19.19 14.25 -8.39
N PHE A 251 -18.96 13.18 -7.63
CA PHE A 251 -19.39 13.06 -6.23
C PHE A 251 -18.85 14.21 -5.37
N ALA A 252 -17.56 14.56 -5.49
CA ALA A 252 -16.93 15.63 -4.74
C ALA A 252 -17.60 17.01 -4.94
N ASN A 253 -18.16 17.25 -6.13
CA ASN A 253 -18.80 18.49 -6.49
C ASN A 253 -20.30 18.58 -6.14
N THR A 254 -20.91 17.46 -5.74
CA THR A 254 -22.38 17.38 -5.56
C THR A 254 -22.83 17.14 -4.11
N VAL A 255 -21.91 16.84 -3.20
CA VAL A 255 -22.27 16.48 -1.82
C VAL A 255 -21.87 17.59 -0.85
N ASP A 256 -22.88 18.23 -0.26
CA ASP A 256 -22.67 19.22 0.80
C ASP A 256 -22.19 18.57 2.11
N GLY A 257 -21.45 19.34 2.92
CA GLY A 257 -20.98 18.88 4.24
C GLY A 257 -19.83 17.86 4.19
N VAL A 258 -19.23 17.66 3.00
CA VAL A 258 -18.01 16.84 2.87
C VAL A 258 -16.90 17.64 2.19
N THR A 259 -15.67 17.30 2.57
CA THR A 259 -14.47 17.80 1.92
C THR A 259 -13.58 16.63 1.56
N LEU A 260 -13.16 16.56 0.32
CA LEU A 260 -12.15 15.59 -0.13
C LEU A 260 -11.19 16.26 -1.11
N ARG A 261 -9.93 15.83 -1.04
CA ARG A 261 -8.94 16.10 -2.08
C ARG A 261 -8.86 14.86 -2.97
N LEU A 262 -8.88 15.06 -4.29
CA LEU A 262 -8.60 13.96 -5.22
C LEU A 262 -7.16 13.46 -5.01
N PRO A 263 -6.91 12.16 -5.10
CA PRO A 263 -5.59 11.60 -4.90
C PRO A 263 -4.63 11.98 -6.03
N ASP A 264 -3.35 12.15 -5.70
CA ASP A 264 -2.29 12.25 -6.70
C ASP A 264 -2.01 10.87 -7.33
N ALA A 265 -2.13 9.81 -6.51
CA ALA A 265 -2.07 8.40 -6.90
C ALA A 265 -2.80 7.54 -5.86
N ALA A 266 -3.00 6.26 -6.16
CA ALA A 266 -3.79 5.31 -5.38
C ALA A 266 -5.31 5.41 -5.59
N PRO A 267 -6.04 4.27 -5.54
CA PRO A 267 -7.45 4.22 -5.91
C PRO A 267 -8.38 4.52 -4.72
N PHE A 268 -8.07 5.57 -3.95
CA PHE A 268 -8.87 6.00 -2.80
C PHE A 268 -8.61 7.47 -2.47
N CYS A 269 -9.51 8.05 -1.71
CA CYS A 269 -9.38 9.36 -1.09
C CYS A 269 -9.87 9.34 0.36
N LEU A 270 -9.42 10.32 1.14
CA LEU A 270 -9.91 10.58 2.48
C LEU A 270 -11.01 11.63 2.41
N VAL A 271 -12.23 11.24 2.78
CA VAL A 271 -13.41 12.10 2.84
C VAL A 271 -13.57 12.59 4.27
N ARG A 272 -13.50 13.89 4.48
CA ARG A 272 -13.86 14.55 5.74
C ARG A 272 -15.33 14.91 5.70
N TYR A 273 -16.02 14.77 6.83
CA TYR A 273 -17.44 15.10 6.96
C TYR A 273 -17.68 15.99 8.17
N GLU A 274 -18.73 16.79 8.10
CA GLU A 274 -19.19 17.62 9.21
C GLU A 274 -20.09 16.82 10.17
N GLY A 275 -20.13 17.23 11.43
CA GLY A 275 -21.01 16.64 12.45
C GLY A 275 -20.26 15.97 13.60
N LYS A 276 -21.02 15.43 14.56
CA LYS A 276 -20.49 14.89 15.83
C LYS A 276 -20.34 13.37 15.86
N ARG A 277 -20.64 12.67 14.76
CA ARG A 277 -20.53 11.19 14.72
C ARG A 277 -19.05 10.80 14.67
N SER A 278 -18.63 9.82 15.47
CA SER A 278 -17.30 9.22 15.26
C SER A 278 -17.24 8.48 13.92
N SER A 279 -16.06 8.36 13.32
CA SER A 279 -15.90 7.71 12.03
C SER A 279 -16.31 6.23 12.06
N ILE A 280 -16.07 5.54 13.18
CA ILE A 280 -16.48 4.15 13.39
C ILE A 280 -18.01 4.04 13.37
N ARG A 281 -18.72 4.94 14.08
CA ARG A 281 -20.17 4.95 14.11
C ARG A 281 -20.76 5.28 12.74
N LEU A 282 -20.20 6.29 12.05
CA LEU A 282 -20.64 6.64 10.69
C LEU A 282 -20.51 5.46 9.73
N ALA A 283 -19.35 4.81 9.69
CA ALA A 283 -19.10 3.66 8.80
C ALA A 283 -20.04 2.47 9.13
N SER A 284 -20.30 2.21 10.42
CA SER A 284 -21.22 1.16 10.84
C SER A 284 -22.67 1.47 10.45
N GLU A 285 -23.13 2.72 10.62
CA GLU A 285 -24.47 3.13 10.22
C GLU A 285 -24.64 3.12 8.69
N LEU A 286 -23.65 3.58 7.95
CA LEU A 286 -23.62 3.57 6.49
C LEU A 286 -23.73 2.13 5.94
N LEU A 287 -22.97 1.20 6.50
CA LEU A 287 -23.07 -0.21 6.14
C LEU A 287 -24.47 -0.76 6.43
N ARG A 288 -24.97 -0.55 7.64
CA ARG A 288 -26.28 -1.09 8.07
C ARG A 288 -27.46 -0.53 7.29
N ARG A 289 -27.46 0.79 7.00
CA ARG A 289 -28.61 1.49 6.37
C ARG A 289 -28.57 1.47 4.86
N LYS A 290 -27.34 1.49 4.28
CA LYS A 290 -27.12 1.69 2.85
C LYS A 290 -26.36 0.54 2.17
N GLY A 291 -25.86 -0.42 2.94
CA GLY A 291 -25.05 -1.51 2.42
C GLY A 291 -23.68 -1.07 1.88
N VAL A 292 -23.19 0.12 2.27
CA VAL A 292 -21.91 0.66 1.83
C VAL A 292 -20.86 0.47 2.92
N LEU A 293 -19.78 -0.19 2.59
CA LEU A 293 -18.62 -0.37 3.48
C LEU A 293 -17.52 0.63 3.13
N VAL A 294 -17.15 1.46 4.10
CA VAL A 294 -15.97 2.38 4.03
C VAL A 294 -15.01 2.08 5.17
N SER A 295 -13.77 2.59 5.10
CA SER A 295 -12.82 2.45 6.21
C SER A 295 -12.89 3.68 7.12
N PRO A 296 -13.22 3.54 8.43
CA PRO A 296 -13.21 4.65 9.38
C PRO A 296 -11.87 5.39 9.40
N GLY A 297 -11.92 6.71 9.46
CA GLY A 297 -10.71 7.54 9.54
C GLY A 297 -9.92 7.34 10.85
N ASP A 298 -10.60 6.93 11.93
CA ASP A 298 -9.92 6.60 13.20
C ASP A 298 -8.82 5.53 13.02
N TYR A 299 -8.96 4.58 12.08
CA TYR A 299 -7.93 3.59 11.78
C TYR A 299 -6.66 4.16 11.13
N PHE A 300 -6.70 5.41 10.73
CA PHE A 300 -5.57 6.11 10.10
C PHE A 300 -5.07 7.29 10.94
N GLY A 301 -5.61 7.48 12.16
CA GLY A 301 -5.35 8.68 12.96
C GLY A 301 -6.00 9.94 12.37
N ALA A 302 -7.12 9.80 11.66
CA ALA A 302 -7.87 10.89 11.02
C ALA A 302 -9.34 10.89 11.47
N PRO A 303 -9.65 11.29 12.71
CA PRO A 303 -11.03 11.36 13.17
C PRO A 303 -11.86 12.30 12.28
N GLN A 304 -13.18 12.17 12.30
CA GLN A 304 -14.11 12.95 11.46
C GLN A 304 -13.87 12.77 9.95
N SER A 305 -13.42 11.56 9.56
CA SER A 305 -13.22 11.20 8.16
C SER A 305 -13.45 9.71 7.91
N PHE A 306 -13.49 9.32 6.65
CA PHE A 306 -13.41 7.92 6.22
C PHE A 306 -12.63 7.81 4.93
N ARG A 307 -11.90 6.71 4.75
CA ARG A 307 -11.27 6.41 3.46
C ARG A 307 -12.29 5.73 2.57
N MET A 308 -12.46 6.25 1.38
CA MET A 308 -13.30 5.76 0.30
C MET A 308 -12.45 5.29 -0.85
N CYS A 309 -12.59 4.02 -1.23
CA CYS A 309 -11.88 3.42 -2.36
C CYS A 309 -12.79 3.38 -3.59
N PHE A 310 -12.22 3.57 -4.77
CA PHE A 310 -12.94 3.56 -6.05
C PHE A 310 -12.40 2.45 -6.98
N THR A 311 -12.37 1.22 -6.44
CA THR A 311 -11.88 0.02 -7.14
C THR A 311 -12.99 -0.85 -7.72
N LEU A 312 -14.26 -0.54 -7.45
CA LEU A 312 -15.43 -1.19 -8.05
C LEU A 312 -15.52 -0.85 -9.54
N ASP A 313 -16.31 -1.60 -10.29
CA ASP A 313 -16.70 -1.18 -11.64
C ASP A 313 -17.51 0.12 -11.59
N GLY A 314 -17.39 0.94 -12.63
CA GLY A 314 -17.92 2.31 -12.64
C GLY A 314 -19.41 2.44 -12.27
N PRO A 315 -20.33 1.64 -12.84
CA PRO A 315 -21.75 1.65 -12.46
C PRO A 315 -21.99 1.33 -10.98
N MET A 316 -21.32 0.32 -10.43
CA MET A 316 -21.45 -0.05 -9.01
C MET A 316 -20.82 1.01 -8.10
N LEU A 317 -19.72 1.64 -8.53
CA LEU A 317 -19.14 2.77 -7.82
C LEU A 317 -20.12 3.94 -7.74
N ALA A 318 -20.70 4.35 -8.86
CA ALA A 318 -21.69 5.45 -8.91
C ALA A 318 -22.87 5.19 -7.96
N LEU A 319 -23.49 4.01 -8.05
CA LEU A 319 -24.57 3.63 -7.16
C LEU A 319 -24.15 3.63 -5.67
N GLY A 320 -22.93 3.20 -5.37
CA GLY A 320 -22.39 3.23 -4.00
C GLY A 320 -22.22 4.65 -3.50
N LEU A 321 -21.71 5.57 -4.34
CA LEU A 321 -21.54 6.98 -4.01
C LEU A 321 -22.86 7.72 -3.82
N ASP A 322 -23.89 7.40 -4.61
CA ASP A 322 -25.26 7.91 -4.42
C ASP A 322 -25.79 7.53 -3.03
N GLN A 323 -25.54 6.29 -2.57
CA GLN A 323 -25.93 5.88 -1.22
C GLN A 323 -25.15 6.63 -0.13
N VAL A 324 -23.86 6.95 -0.36
CA VAL A 324 -23.06 7.77 0.55
C VAL A 324 -23.62 9.18 0.62
N SER A 325 -23.91 9.79 -0.53
CA SER A 325 -24.52 11.13 -0.64
C SER A 325 -25.84 11.20 0.12
N ASP A 326 -26.80 10.30 -0.19
CA ASP A 326 -28.11 10.26 0.49
C ASP A 326 -28.03 9.99 2.01
N PHE A 327 -26.95 9.36 2.47
CA PHE A 327 -26.72 9.15 3.90
C PHE A 327 -26.15 10.38 4.60
N LEU A 328 -25.30 11.16 3.95
CA LEU A 328 -24.63 12.32 4.54
C LEU A 328 -25.51 13.57 4.54
N THR A 329 -26.43 13.71 3.59
CA THR A 329 -27.35 14.85 3.48
C THR A 329 -28.59 14.74 4.37
N LYS A 330 -28.80 13.61 5.05
CA LYS A 330 -29.89 13.35 6.02
C LYS A 330 -29.36 13.29 7.45
#